data_0cf14e9ae12ab1d4983bdac20dde5619
#
_entry.id   0cf14e9ae12ab1d4983bdac20dde5619
#
_cell.length_a   1.000
_cell.length_b   1.000
_cell.length_c   1.000
_cell.angle_alpha   90.00
_cell.angle_beta   90.00
_cell.angle_gamma   90.00
#
_symmetry.space_group_name_H-M   'P 1'
#
loop_
_entity.id
_entity.type
_entity.pdbx_description
1 polymer ?
#
loop_
_entity_poly.entity_id
_entity_poly.type
_entity_poly.pdbx_seq_one_letter_code
_entity_poly.pdbx_strand_id
1 'polypeptide(L)'
;MNGNRQGNIYHSLEEPVKDCFGKSARVVRADSVSGGDINSAYRVSISTGDRIFVKANSIRNLNFFLTESNGLQALRSAKKIGVPAILGAGVDEKREISFLALEYIESSPRTASYWETFGHELAGLHRAECVKFINTDDGRAKYGFMEDNYIGATPQTNQPQENWIDFYRECRLLPQITMAEKYLEPAVRKKADRLLDHLDLYLREPEFPSLLHGDLWSGNMMCGKGGRAWIIDPAVYVGDFEADLAMTQMFGRLPERFYAAYDEVNPIDKRGYAQRKNLYDLYQLLNHLNLFGSTYLRSGVDIINMYAGVC
;
A
#
# COMPACT_ATOMS: atom_id res chain seq x y z
N MET A 1 18.93 -14.08 16.33
CA MET A 1 20.08 -13.40 15.74
C MET A 1 19.59 -12.04 15.27
N ASN A 2 19.92 -11.03 16.06
CA ASN A 2 19.52 -9.64 15.81
C ASN A 2 20.50 -9.03 14.81
N GLY A 3 20.03 -8.68 13.64
CA GLY A 3 20.77 -7.87 12.69
C GLY A 3 19.81 -6.84 12.13
N ASN A 4 19.94 -5.62 12.63
CA ASN A 4 19.42 -4.40 12.03
C ASN A 4 20.10 -4.25 10.66
N ARG A 5 19.60 -4.91 9.63
CA ARG A 5 20.02 -4.71 8.25
C ARG A 5 19.24 -3.51 7.73
N GLN A 6 19.76 -2.31 7.95
CA GLN A 6 19.59 -1.25 6.96
C GLN A 6 20.05 -1.87 5.64
N GLY A 7 19.14 -2.03 4.67
CA GLY A 7 19.39 -2.87 3.51
C GLY A 7 20.59 -2.36 2.73
N ASN A 8 21.59 -3.20 2.57
CA ASN A 8 22.67 -2.93 1.64
C ASN A 8 22.08 -2.72 0.25
N ILE A 9 22.39 -1.60 -0.36
CA ILE A 9 22.07 -1.36 -1.77
C ILE A 9 22.99 -2.26 -2.58
N TYR A 10 22.40 -3.21 -3.33
CA TYR A 10 23.14 -4.10 -4.20
C TYR A 10 23.50 -3.43 -5.54
N HIS A 11 24.61 -3.82 -6.14
CA HIS A 11 25.13 -3.31 -7.41
C HIS A 11 24.91 -4.26 -8.60
N SER A 12 24.31 -5.41 -8.35
CA SER A 12 23.84 -6.34 -9.37
C SER A 12 22.78 -7.28 -8.81
N LEU A 13 21.89 -7.80 -9.66
CA LEU A 13 20.89 -8.80 -9.26
C LEU A 13 21.52 -10.11 -8.78
N GLU A 14 22.74 -10.43 -9.22
CA GLU A 14 23.47 -11.63 -8.81
C GLU A 14 23.89 -11.60 -7.33
N GLU A 15 24.08 -10.42 -6.74
CA GLU A 15 24.50 -10.29 -5.34
C GLU A 15 23.46 -10.82 -4.34
N PRO A 16 22.20 -10.32 -4.33
CA PRO A 16 21.18 -10.86 -3.43
C PRO A 16 20.88 -12.34 -3.71
N VAL A 17 21.01 -12.80 -4.97
CA VAL A 17 20.88 -14.23 -5.31
C VAL A 17 21.95 -15.05 -4.62
N LYS A 18 23.22 -14.63 -4.64
CA LYS A 18 24.30 -15.33 -3.95
C LYS A 18 24.17 -15.31 -2.44
N ASP A 19 23.73 -14.19 -1.89
CA ASP A 19 23.52 -14.02 -0.45
C ASP A 19 22.39 -14.91 0.10
N CYS A 20 21.32 -15.08 -0.68
CA CYS A 20 20.14 -15.83 -0.26
C CYS A 20 20.24 -17.34 -0.57
N PHE A 21 20.87 -17.71 -1.71
CA PHE A 21 20.86 -19.08 -2.24
C PHE A 21 22.26 -19.74 -2.29
N GLY A 22 23.28 -19.05 -1.81
CA GLY A 22 24.65 -19.55 -1.73
C GLY A 22 25.56 -19.01 -2.84
N LYS A 23 26.88 -18.98 -2.57
CA LYS A 23 27.88 -18.31 -3.41
C LYS A 23 27.95 -18.79 -4.88
N SER A 24 27.55 -20.04 -5.15
CA SER A 24 27.49 -20.62 -6.50
C SER A 24 26.16 -20.36 -7.22
N ALA A 25 25.15 -19.83 -6.52
CA ALA A 25 23.85 -19.50 -7.10
C ALA A 25 24.00 -18.38 -8.15
N ARG A 26 23.26 -18.50 -9.25
CA ARG A 26 23.23 -17.53 -10.33
C ARG A 26 21.84 -17.46 -10.96
N VAL A 27 21.53 -16.34 -11.57
CA VAL A 27 20.35 -16.17 -12.42
C VAL A 27 20.52 -17.04 -13.67
N VAL A 28 19.52 -17.89 -13.96
CA VAL A 28 19.49 -18.76 -15.15
C VAL A 28 18.58 -18.20 -16.22
N ARG A 29 17.41 -17.70 -15.81
CA ARG A 29 16.39 -17.21 -16.74
C ARG A 29 15.50 -16.17 -16.05
N ALA A 30 15.09 -15.15 -16.80
CA ALA A 30 14.09 -14.19 -16.39
C ALA A 30 12.95 -14.20 -17.41
N ASP A 31 11.76 -14.52 -16.94
CA ASP A 31 10.50 -14.48 -17.72
C ASP A 31 9.69 -13.28 -17.31
N SER A 32 9.26 -12.45 -18.26
CA SER A 32 8.36 -11.34 -17.97
C SER A 32 7.03 -11.87 -17.44
N VAL A 33 6.50 -11.19 -16.42
CA VAL A 33 5.18 -11.47 -15.83
C VAL A 33 4.27 -10.30 -16.15
N SER A 34 3.08 -10.59 -16.67
CA SER A 34 2.06 -9.57 -16.91
C SER A 34 1.50 -9.08 -15.57
N GLY A 35 1.35 -7.77 -15.41
CA GLY A 35 0.79 -7.13 -14.23
C GLY A 35 1.74 -6.06 -13.69
N GLY A 36 1.18 -4.88 -13.44
CA GLY A 36 1.90 -3.69 -12.97
C GLY A 36 2.07 -2.66 -14.09
N ASP A 37 1.40 -1.50 -13.92
CA ASP A 37 1.40 -0.44 -14.94
C ASP A 37 2.66 0.44 -14.88
N ILE A 38 3.49 0.30 -13.83
CA ILE A 38 4.59 1.22 -13.51
C ILE A 38 5.96 0.55 -13.64
N ASN A 39 6.08 -0.69 -13.18
CA ASN A 39 7.33 -1.44 -13.15
C ASN A 39 7.28 -2.65 -14.08
N SER A 40 8.41 -3.00 -14.69
CA SER A 40 8.56 -4.32 -15.32
C SER A 40 8.68 -5.39 -14.25
N ALA A 41 7.94 -6.48 -14.39
CA ALA A 41 7.92 -7.59 -13.45
C ALA A 41 8.46 -8.87 -14.08
N TYR A 42 9.27 -9.63 -13.32
CA TYR A 42 9.90 -10.84 -13.80
C TYR A 42 9.82 -11.97 -12.77
N ARG A 43 9.55 -13.17 -13.28
CA ARG A 43 9.83 -14.41 -12.57
C ARG A 43 11.25 -14.85 -12.95
N VAL A 44 12.15 -14.87 -11.99
CA VAL A 44 13.55 -15.20 -12.21
C VAL A 44 13.86 -16.58 -11.64
N SER A 45 14.38 -17.48 -12.48
CA SER A 45 14.82 -18.83 -12.10
C SER A 45 16.28 -18.82 -11.69
N ILE A 46 16.59 -19.49 -10.59
CA ILE A 46 17.91 -19.58 -9.99
C ILE A 46 18.51 -20.98 -10.28
N SER A 47 19.84 -21.07 -10.39
CA SER A 47 20.55 -22.33 -10.68
C SER A 47 20.37 -23.44 -9.64
N THR A 48 19.85 -23.09 -8.45
CA THR A 48 19.47 -24.03 -7.38
C THR A 48 18.12 -24.69 -7.61
N GLY A 49 17.35 -24.25 -8.61
CA GLY A 49 15.98 -24.67 -8.85
C GLY A 49 14.92 -23.74 -8.22
N ASP A 50 15.36 -22.78 -7.41
CA ASP A 50 14.49 -21.79 -6.79
C ASP A 50 14.01 -20.74 -7.79
N ARG A 51 12.96 -20.00 -7.39
CA ARG A 51 12.41 -18.87 -8.13
C ARG A 51 12.30 -17.67 -7.23
N ILE A 52 12.54 -16.48 -7.79
CA ILE A 52 12.33 -15.19 -7.14
C ILE A 52 11.44 -14.29 -8.03
N PHE A 53 10.80 -13.32 -7.42
CA PHE A 53 10.07 -12.28 -8.12
C PHE A 53 10.93 -11.00 -8.13
N VAL A 54 11.05 -10.37 -9.30
CA VAL A 54 11.87 -9.16 -9.46
C VAL A 54 11.05 -8.09 -10.12
N LYS A 55 10.95 -6.93 -9.46
CA LYS A 55 10.51 -5.68 -10.08
C LYS A 55 11.72 -4.94 -10.58
N ALA A 56 11.62 -4.34 -11.76
CA ALA A 56 12.69 -3.54 -12.36
C ALA A 56 12.14 -2.24 -12.96
N ASN A 57 12.94 -1.20 -12.88
CA ASN A 57 12.65 0.11 -13.45
C ASN A 57 13.96 0.80 -13.88
N SER A 58 13.88 2.02 -14.46
CA SER A 58 15.06 2.84 -14.74
C SER A 58 15.96 2.95 -13.49
N ILE A 59 17.27 2.96 -13.69
CA ILE A 59 18.25 3.11 -12.60
C ILE A 59 17.99 4.34 -11.71
N ARG A 60 17.36 5.39 -12.26
CA ARG A 60 17.00 6.62 -11.55
C ARG A 60 15.89 6.43 -10.53
N ASN A 61 15.13 5.33 -10.62
CA ASN A 61 13.98 5.06 -9.80
C ASN A 61 14.27 4.10 -8.61
N LEU A 62 15.54 4.01 -8.19
CA LEU A 62 15.93 3.18 -7.05
C LEU A 62 15.10 3.48 -5.80
N ASN A 63 14.80 4.76 -5.56
CA ASN A 63 14.05 5.16 -4.37
C ASN A 63 12.64 4.54 -4.28
N PHE A 64 11.96 4.27 -5.42
CA PHE A 64 10.71 3.52 -5.42
C PHE A 64 10.84 2.17 -4.72
N PHE A 65 11.91 1.45 -5.05
CA PHE A 65 12.15 0.11 -4.52
C PHE A 65 12.67 0.11 -3.08
N LEU A 66 13.43 1.12 -2.69
CA LEU A 66 13.88 1.26 -1.30
C LEU A 66 12.69 1.54 -0.37
N THR A 67 11.82 2.49 -0.72
CA THR A 67 10.63 2.81 0.09
C THR A 67 9.60 1.68 0.10
N GLU A 68 9.40 0.98 -1.04
CA GLU A 68 8.55 -0.22 -1.08
C GLU A 68 9.11 -1.34 -0.20
N SER A 69 10.43 -1.56 -0.23
CA SER A 69 11.12 -2.53 0.62
C SER A 69 10.89 -2.24 2.11
N ASN A 70 11.01 -0.98 2.53
CA ASN A 70 10.77 -0.56 3.91
C ASN A 70 9.31 -0.77 4.32
N GLY A 71 8.36 -0.46 3.44
CA GLY A 71 6.94 -0.74 3.65
C GLY A 71 6.63 -2.24 3.81
N LEU A 72 7.15 -3.08 2.90
CA LEU A 72 7.02 -4.53 3.00
C LEU A 72 7.63 -5.07 4.30
N GLN A 73 8.79 -4.54 4.72
CA GLN A 73 9.43 -4.94 5.98
C GLN A 73 8.57 -4.58 7.19
N ALA A 74 7.95 -3.40 7.20
CA ALA A 74 7.04 -2.98 8.27
C ALA A 74 5.84 -3.94 8.37
N LEU A 75 5.14 -4.19 7.26
CA LEU A 75 4.02 -5.14 7.19
C LEU A 75 4.42 -6.55 7.64
N ARG A 76 5.55 -7.05 7.12
CA ARG A 76 6.08 -8.38 7.46
C ARG A 76 6.43 -8.53 8.93
N SER A 77 6.91 -7.46 9.56
CA SER A 77 7.30 -7.48 10.98
C SER A 77 6.12 -7.70 11.93
N ALA A 78 4.91 -7.37 11.52
CA ALA A 78 3.69 -7.62 12.27
C ALA A 78 3.35 -9.13 12.37
N LYS A 79 3.82 -9.97 11.43
CA LYS A 79 3.64 -11.44 11.41
C LYS A 79 2.17 -11.89 11.44
N LYS A 80 1.27 -11.11 10.89
CA LYS A 80 -0.17 -11.38 10.92
C LYS A 80 -0.71 -11.96 9.64
N ILE A 81 -0.14 -11.55 8.50
CA ILE A 81 -0.57 -11.94 7.16
C ILE A 81 0.65 -12.27 6.30
N GLY A 82 0.46 -12.97 5.18
CA GLY A 82 1.52 -13.24 4.23
C GLY A 82 2.01 -11.95 3.56
N VAL A 83 3.31 -11.68 3.66
CA VAL A 83 4.00 -10.57 2.97
C VAL A 83 5.30 -11.13 2.40
N PRO A 84 5.61 -10.95 1.11
CA PRO A 84 6.83 -11.50 0.50
C PRO A 84 8.09 -11.10 1.26
N ALA A 85 9.03 -12.04 1.40
CA ALA A 85 10.34 -11.71 1.94
C ALA A 85 11.10 -10.84 0.94
N ILE A 86 11.77 -9.80 1.46
CA ILE A 86 12.69 -8.97 0.69
C ILE A 86 14.03 -9.73 0.60
N LEU A 87 14.49 -10.01 -0.61
CA LEU A 87 15.78 -10.64 -0.87
C LEU A 87 16.85 -9.57 -1.10
N GLY A 88 16.47 -8.43 -1.68
CA GLY A 88 17.36 -7.29 -1.85
C GLY A 88 16.78 -6.24 -2.77
N ALA A 89 17.30 -5.03 -2.65
CA ALA A 89 17.02 -3.91 -3.56
C ALA A 89 18.34 -3.26 -3.97
N GLY A 90 18.40 -2.70 -5.18
CA GLY A 90 19.61 -2.08 -5.65
C GLY A 90 19.56 -1.65 -7.11
N VAL A 91 20.75 -1.46 -7.67
CA VAL A 91 20.95 -1.13 -9.09
C VAL A 91 21.74 -2.21 -9.77
N ASP A 92 21.40 -2.54 -11.00
CA ASP A 92 22.25 -3.35 -11.88
C ASP A 92 22.83 -2.41 -12.95
N GLU A 93 24.05 -1.99 -12.72
CA GLU A 93 24.72 -0.99 -13.58
C GLU A 93 24.92 -1.51 -15.01
N LYS A 94 25.11 -2.82 -15.17
CA LYS A 94 25.31 -3.43 -16.50
C LYS A 94 24.03 -3.42 -17.34
N ARG A 95 22.87 -3.48 -16.66
CA ARG A 95 21.55 -3.47 -17.28
C ARG A 95 20.89 -2.09 -17.24
N GLU A 96 21.51 -1.10 -16.58
CA GLU A 96 21.01 0.25 -16.36
C GLU A 96 19.60 0.27 -15.71
N ILE A 97 19.35 -0.65 -14.79
CA ILE A 97 18.09 -0.78 -14.05
C ILE A 97 18.29 -0.66 -12.54
N SER A 98 17.27 -0.15 -11.86
CA SER A 98 17.02 -0.43 -10.44
C SER A 98 16.13 -1.65 -10.29
N PHE A 99 16.23 -2.36 -9.16
CA PHE A 99 15.45 -3.57 -8.92
C PHE A 99 15.06 -3.75 -7.46
N LEU A 100 13.96 -4.50 -7.26
CA LEU A 100 13.55 -5.07 -5.98
C LEU A 100 13.35 -6.57 -6.19
N ALA A 101 14.14 -7.39 -5.49
CA ALA A 101 14.04 -8.84 -5.51
C ALA A 101 13.27 -9.34 -4.30
N LEU A 102 12.23 -10.11 -4.53
CA LEU A 102 11.28 -10.62 -3.54
C LEU A 102 11.14 -12.14 -3.63
N GLU A 103 10.66 -12.73 -2.54
CA GLU A 103 10.16 -14.09 -2.52
C GLU A 103 9.10 -14.29 -3.62
N TYR A 104 9.25 -15.35 -4.39
CA TYR A 104 8.24 -15.72 -5.38
C TYR A 104 7.08 -16.45 -4.70
N ILE A 105 5.91 -15.86 -4.75
CA ILE A 105 4.69 -16.46 -4.20
C ILE A 105 4.02 -17.28 -5.30
N GLU A 106 4.00 -18.60 -5.11
CA GLU A 106 3.30 -19.49 -6.01
C GLU A 106 1.79 -19.43 -5.76
N SER A 107 1.04 -19.00 -6.76
CA SER A 107 -0.43 -18.98 -6.69
C SER A 107 -1.01 -20.37 -6.50
N SER A 108 -2.01 -20.48 -5.63
CA SER A 108 -2.76 -21.69 -5.36
C SER A 108 -4.26 -21.42 -5.33
N PRO A 109 -5.11 -22.42 -5.56
CA PRO A 109 -6.55 -22.28 -5.39
C PRO A 109 -6.89 -21.86 -3.96
N ARG A 110 -7.91 -21.02 -3.82
CA ARG A 110 -8.45 -20.61 -2.53
C ARG A 110 -9.12 -21.80 -1.84
N THR A 111 -8.84 -21.98 -0.55
CA THR A 111 -9.56 -22.94 0.31
C THR A 111 -10.97 -22.42 0.64
N ALA A 112 -11.83 -23.28 1.19
CA ALA A 112 -13.17 -22.88 1.59
C ALA A 112 -13.17 -21.75 2.63
N SER A 113 -12.21 -21.74 3.56
CA SER A 113 -12.05 -20.73 4.63
C SER A 113 -11.11 -19.58 4.28
N TYR A 114 -10.69 -19.44 3.01
CA TYR A 114 -9.71 -18.44 2.62
C TYR A 114 -10.10 -17.02 3.03
N TRP A 115 -11.35 -16.64 2.77
CA TRP A 115 -11.80 -15.27 3.03
C TRP A 115 -11.97 -14.96 4.51
N GLU A 116 -12.42 -15.94 5.29
CA GLU A 116 -12.53 -15.81 6.75
C GLU A 116 -11.12 -15.66 7.36
N THR A 117 -10.20 -16.53 6.97
CA THR A 117 -8.80 -16.45 7.42
C THR A 117 -8.18 -15.10 7.05
N PHE A 118 -8.39 -14.64 5.82
CA PHE A 118 -7.87 -13.34 5.37
C PHE A 118 -8.47 -12.18 6.18
N GLY A 119 -9.79 -12.20 6.46
CA GLY A 119 -10.43 -11.19 7.31
C GLY A 119 -9.81 -11.09 8.70
N HIS A 120 -9.64 -12.23 9.37
CA HIS A 120 -8.99 -12.30 10.68
C HIS A 120 -7.53 -11.82 10.64
N GLU A 121 -6.75 -12.26 9.63
CA GLU A 121 -5.34 -11.88 9.48
C GLU A 121 -5.17 -10.38 9.23
N LEU A 122 -6.01 -9.78 8.38
CA LEU A 122 -5.98 -8.35 8.10
C LEU A 122 -6.39 -7.53 9.34
N ALA A 123 -7.44 -7.93 10.03
CA ALA A 123 -7.84 -7.29 11.29
C ALA A 123 -6.72 -7.37 12.34
N GLY A 124 -6.03 -8.52 12.41
CA GLY A 124 -4.87 -8.71 13.27
C GLY A 124 -3.68 -7.82 12.88
N LEU A 125 -3.47 -7.55 11.57
CA LEU A 125 -2.47 -6.59 11.08
C LEU A 125 -2.81 -5.17 11.55
N HIS A 126 -4.06 -4.74 11.37
CA HIS A 126 -4.51 -3.39 11.75
C HIS A 126 -4.46 -3.14 13.26
N ARG A 127 -4.52 -4.17 14.08
CA ARG A 127 -4.35 -4.09 15.55
C ARG A 127 -2.91 -4.28 16.03
N ALA A 128 -1.98 -4.54 15.13
CA ALA A 128 -0.58 -4.69 15.53
C ALA A 128 0.04 -3.35 15.95
N GLU A 129 1.00 -3.41 16.86
CA GLU A 129 1.77 -2.22 17.25
C GLU A 129 2.44 -1.57 16.04
N CYS A 130 2.14 -0.30 15.78
CA CYS A 130 2.56 0.39 14.56
C CYS A 130 3.20 1.76 14.76
N VAL A 131 3.01 2.42 15.92
CA VAL A 131 3.55 3.77 16.18
C VAL A 131 5.08 3.83 16.04
N LYS A 132 5.77 2.71 16.29
CA LYS A 132 7.22 2.56 16.09
C LYS A 132 7.70 2.77 14.64
N PHE A 133 6.78 2.77 13.68
CA PHE A 133 7.08 3.04 12.26
C PHE A 133 6.91 4.51 11.88
N ILE A 134 6.58 5.38 12.83
CA ILE A 134 6.46 6.81 12.62
C ILE A 134 7.77 7.47 13.06
N ASN A 135 8.36 8.25 12.17
CA ASN A 135 9.54 9.04 12.51
C ASN A 135 9.09 10.33 13.22
N THR A 136 9.23 10.39 14.53
CA THR A 136 8.80 11.54 15.35
C THR A 136 9.84 11.84 16.43
N ASP A 137 10.15 13.12 16.63
CA ASP A 137 11.15 13.58 17.59
C ASP A 137 10.64 13.55 19.04
N ASP A 138 9.34 13.76 19.25
CA ASP A 138 8.71 13.91 20.57
C ASP A 138 7.78 12.76 20.97
N GLY A 139 7.59 11.78 20.09
CA GLY A 139 6.77 10.59 20.33
C GLY A 139 5.26 10.86 20.40
N ARG A 140 4.77 12.05 20.02
CA ARG A 140 3.35 12.39 20.05
C ARG A 140 2.58 12.00 18.79
N ALA A 141 3.27 11.92 17.65
CA ALA A 141 2.64 11.57 16.40
C ALA A 141 2.10 10.14 16.46
N LYS A 142 0.88 9.97 15.95
CA LYS A 142 0.16 8.70 15.89
C LYS A 142 -0.06 8.21 14.45
N TYR A 143 0.08 9.10 13.48
CA TYR A 143 -0.18 8.87 12.05
C TYR A 143 1.01 9.35 11.23
N GLY A 144 1.30 8.68 10.11
CA GLY A 144 2.45 8.95 9.28
C GLY A 144 3.23 7.69 8.92
N PHE A 145 4.48 7.85 8.53
CA PHE A 145 5.42 6.74 8.35
C PHE A 145 6.86 7.23 8.55
N MET A 146 7.81 6.30 8.54
CA MET A 146 9.23 6.63 8.74
C MET A 146 9.81 7.50 7.61
N GLU A 147 9.16 7.51 6.44
CA GLU A 147 9.57 8.25 5.26
C GLU A 147 8.39 8.44 4.29
N ASP A 148 8.51 9.40 3.39
CA ASP A 148 7.62 9.53 2.25
C ASP A 148 7.84 8.35 1.29
N ASN A 149 6.78 7.89 0.62
CA ASN A 149 6.83 6.78 -0.30
C ASN A 149 5.98 7.06 -1.56
N TYR A 150 5.40 6.02 -2.16
CA TYR A 150 4.64 6.19 -3.39
C TYR A 150 3.33 5.40 -3.34
N ILE A 151 2.27 5.98 -3.93
CA ILE A 151 1.04 5.30 -4.31
C ILE A 151 0.99 5.19 -5.83
N GLY A 152 1.27 3.99 -6.34
CA GLY A 152 1.59 3.85 -7.74
C GLY A 152 2.88 4.63 -8.10
N ALA A 153 2.83 5.54 -9.09
CA ALA A 153 3.93 6.43 -9.43
C ALA A 153 3.84 7.80 -8.73
N THR A 154 2.78 8.06 -7.97
CA THR A 154 2.56 9.34 -7.30
C THR A 154 3.32 9.38 -5.98
N PRO A 155 4.14 10.42 -5.71
CA PRO A 155 4.70 10.63 -4.38
C PRO A 155 3.61 10.75 -3.32
N GLN A 156 3.79 10.03 -2.21
CA GLN A 156 2.88 9.99 -1.07
C GLN A 156 3.61 10.50 0.17
N THR A 157 3.23 11.69 0.63
CA THR A 157 3.81 12.25 1.85
C THR A 157 3.27 11.54 3.09
N ASN A 158 4.16 11.34 4.08
CA ASN A 158 3.87 10.62 5.31
C ASN A 158 4.36 11.39 6.53
N GLN A 159 4.31 12.73 6.47
CA GLN A 159 4.74 13.59 7.57
C GLN A 159 3.97 13.25 8.85
N PRO A 160 4.66 13.11 9.99
CA PRO A 160 4.05 12.73 11.25
C PRO A 160 2.99 13.72 11.73
N GLN A 161 1.83 13.22 12.17
CA GLN A 161 0.73 14.01 12.73
C GLN A 161 0.19 13.39 14.02
N GLU A 162 -0.28 14.21 14.96
CA GLU A 162 -0.92 13.75 16.18
C GLU A 162 -2.37 13.30 15.95
N ASN A 163 -3.05 13.94 14.98
CA ASN A 163 -4.46 13.72 14.66
C ASN A 163 -4.63 13.09 13.27
N TRP A 164 -5.58 12.16 13.17
CA TRP A 164 -5.91 11.50 11.91
C TRP A 164 -6.47 12.46 10.86
N ILE A 165 -7.40 13.32 11.28
CA ILE A 165 -8.06 14.25 10.37
C ILE A 165 -7.05 15.20 9.73
N ASP A 166 -6.08 15.70 10.51
CA ASP A 166 -4.99 16.55 10.01
C ASP A 166 -4.08 15.78 9.05
N PHE A 167 -3.68 14.55 9.43
CA PHE A 167 -2.90 13.69 8.55
C PHE A 167 -3.62 13.42 7.23
N TYR A 168 -4.90 13.08 7.29
CA TYR A 168 -5.67 12.76 6.08
C TYR A 168 -5.87 13.98 5.18
N ARG A 169 -6.08 15.17 5.79
CA ARG A 169 -6.12 16.44 5.07
C ARG A 169 -4.81 16.73 4.37
N GLU A 170 -3.72 16.84 5.14
CA GLU A 170 -2.44 17.38 4.68
C GLU A 170 -1.63 16.37 3.84
N CYS A 171 -1.70 15.08 4.19
CA CYS A 171 -0.87 14.05 3.57
C CYS A 171 -1.63 13.19 2.55
N ARG A 172 -2.95 13.32 2.44
CA ARG A 172 -3.77 12.52 1.52
C ARG A 172 -4.57 13.38 0.56
N LEU A 173 -5.60 14.07 1.03
CA LEU A 173 -6.53 14.77 0.14
C LEU A 173 -5.92 16.02 -0.50
N LEU A 174 -5.30 16.91 0.27
CA LEU A 174 -4.74 18.17 -0.25
C LEU A 174 -3.72 17.96 -1.38
N PRO A 175 -2.71 17.06 -1.25
CA PRO A 175 -1.78 16.82 -2.35
C PRO A 175 -2.47 16.29 -3.62
N GLN A 176 -3.43 15.38 -3.47
CA GLN A 176 -4.14 14.80 -4.61
C GLN A 176 -5.07 15.81 -5.30
N ILE A 177 -5.77 16.66 -4.53
CA ILE A 177 -6.61 17.74 -5.06
C ILE A 177 -5.73 18.75 -5.80
N THR A 178 -4.58 19.13 -5.23
CA THR A 178 -3.64 20.05 -5.85
C THR A 178 -3.13 19.52 -7.21
N MET A 179 -2.73 18.25 -7.26
CA MET A 179 -2.31 17.62 -8.53
C MET A 179 -3.45 17.54 -9.55
N ALA A 180 -4.70 17.37 -9.08
CA ALA A 180 -5.89 17.25 -9.90
C ALA A 180 -6.45 18.61 -10.37
N GLU A 181 -5.91 19.75 -9.95
CA GLU A 181 -6.43 21.08 -10.27
C GLU A 181 -6.71 21.32 -11.76
N LYS A 182 -5.83 20.80 -12.62
CA LYS A 182 -5.98 20.91 -14.09
C LYS A 182 -7.24 20.24 -14.64
N TYR A 183 -7.84 19.33 -13.89
CA TYR A 183 -9.08 18.62 -14.26
C TYR A 183 -10.33 19.23 -13.61
N LEU A 184 -10.18 20.01 -12.52
CA LEU A 184 -11.29 20.51 -11.71
C LEU A 184 -11.70 21.90 -12.17
N GLU A 185 -13.00 22.10 -12.41
CA GLU A 185 -13.57 23.42 -12.65
C GLU A 185 -13.47 24.31 -11.39
N PRO A 186 -13.41 25.66 -11.54
CA PRO A 186 -13.26 26.57 -10.40
C PRO A 186 -14.32 26.39 -9.31
N ALA A 187 -15.55 26.07 -9.69
CA ALA A 187 -16.64 25.81 -8.73
C ALA A 187 -16.40 24.53 -7.91
N VAL A 188 -15.84 23.50 -8.53
CA VAL A 188 -15.49 22.22 -7.85
C VAL A 188 -14.30 22.42 -6.92
N ARG A 189 -13.29 23.20 -7.33
CA ARG A 189 -12.13 23.54 -6.47
C ARG A 189 -12.59 24.21 -5.17
N LYS A 190 -13.43 25.24 -5.26
CA LYS A 190 -14.00 25.90 -4.07
C LYS A 190 -14.77 24.96 -3.16
N LYS A 191 -15.39 23.92 -3.73
CA LYS A 191 -16.06 22.87 -2.94
C LYS A 191 -15.05 21.93 -2.28
N ALA A 192 -13.99 21.58 -3.00
CA ALA A 192 -12.90 20.78 -2.45
C ALA A 192 -12.19 21.50 -1.30
N ASP A 193 -11.93 22.81 -1.43
CA ASP A 193 -11.36 23.64 -0.34
C ASP A 193 -12.27 23.59 0.89
N ARG A 194 -13.58 23.81 0.72
CA ARG A 194 -14.55 23.72 1.83
C ARG A 194 -14.61 22.34 2.46
N LEU A 195 -14.52 21.28 1.65
CA LEU A 195 -14.44 19.91 2.18
C LEU A 195 -13.22 19.72 3.06
N LEU A 196 -12.05 20.21 2.62
CA LEU A 196 -10.80 20.14 3.39
C LEU A 196 -10.90 20.91 4.72
N ASP A 197 -11.52 22.08 4.71
CA ASP A 197 -11.71 22.93 5.90
C ASP A 197 -12.63 22.27 6.95
N HIS A 198 -13.52 21.38 6.53
CA HIS A 198 -14.59 20.79 7.37
C HIS A 198 -14.56 19.25 7.39
N LEU A 199 -13.39 18.63 7.22
CA LEU A 199 -13.25 17.16 7.29
C LEU A 199 -13.68 16.57 8.64
N ASP A 200 -13.56 17.33 9.71
CA ASP A 200 -14.00 16.99 11.07
C ASP A 200 -15.51 16.76 11.21
N LEU A 201 -16.34 17.30 10.29
CA LEU A 201 -17.76 17.00 10.24
C LEU A 201 -18.08 15.60 9.72
N TYR A 202 -17.14 14.96 9.02
CA TYR A 202 -17.36 13.72 8.29
C TYR A 202 -16.47 12.59 8.73
N LEU A 203 -15.20 12.89 9.08
CA LEU A 203 -14.25 11.93 9.62
C LEU A 203 -14.23 12.01 11.14
N ARG A 204 -13.78 10.96 11.76
CA ARG A 204 -13.52 10.89 13.21
C ARG A 204 -12.06 10.49 13.47
N GLU A 205 -11.58 10.79 14.65
CA GLU A 205 -10.35 10.17 15.14
C GLU A 205 -10.61 8.68 15.36
N PRO A 206 -9.80 7.77 14.77
CA PRO A 206 -9.95 6.35 15.02
C PRO A 206 -9.59 6.02 16.47
N GLU A 207 -10.16 4.93 16.99
CA GLU A 207 -9.90 4.47 18.36
C GLU A 207 -8.41 4.13 18.58
N PHE A 208 -7.74 3.65 17.56
CA PHE A 208 -6.32 3.33 17.55
C PHE A 208 -5.73 3.51 16.15
N PRO A 209 -4.42 3.85 16.06
CA PRO A 209 -3.72 3.88 14.78
C PRO A 209 -3.48 2.46 14.27
N SER A 210 -3.50 2.27 12.95
CA SER A 210 -3.33 0.99 12.28
C SER A 210 -2.23 1.03 11.23
N LEU A 211 -1.43 -0.04 11.13
CA LEU A 211 -0.50 -0.23 10.03
C LEU A 211 -1.27 -0.67 8.78
N LEU A 212 -1.31 0.18 7.77
CA LEU A 212 -2.09 -0.03 6.56
C LEU A 212 -1.23 -0.56 5.42
N HIS A 213 -1.87 -1.34 4.55
CA HIS A 213 -1.33 -1.65 3.23
C HIS A 213 -1.29 -0.39 2.33
N GLY A 214 -2.33 0.44 2.40
CA GLY A 214 -2.45 1.72 1.70
C GLY A 214 -2.92 1.63 0.24
N ASP A 215 -2.88 0.43 -0.37
CA ASP A 215 -3.38 0.16 -1.73
C ASP A 215 -3.98 -1.26 -1.81
N LEU A 216 -4.93 -1.59 -0.92
CA LEU A 216 -5.44 -2.95 -0.74
C LEU A 216 -6.64 -3.26 -1.63
N TRP A 217 -6.45 -3.41 -2.92
CA TRP A 217 -7.46 -3.89 -3.85
C TRP A 217 -7.19 -5.33 -4.30
N SER A 218 -8.14 -5.96 -4.99
CA SER A 218 -8.06 -7.39 -5.34
C SER A 218 -6.83 -7.78 -6.17
N GLY A 219 -6.23 -6.83 -6.92
CA GLY A 219 -4.99 -7.06 -7.69
C GLY A 219 -3.75 -7.19 -6.82
N ASN A 220 -3.77 -6.61 -5.61
CA ASN A 220 -2.67 -6.66 -4.65
C ASN A 220 -2.84 -7.77 -3.60
N MET A 221 -3.71 -8.76 -3.88
CA MET A 221 -3.98 -9.90 -3.03
C MET A 221 -3.70 -11.21 -3.77
N MET A 222 -2.96 -12.11 -3.14
CA MET A 222 -2.67 -13.44 -3.69
C MET A 222 -3.11 -14.54 -2.72
N CYS A 223 -3.52 -15.67 -3.29
CA CYS A 223 -3.67 -16.91 -2.54
C CYS A 223 -2.46 -17.80 -2.81
N GLY A 224 -1.64 -18.01 -1.80
CA GLY A 224 -0.47 -18.86 -1.87
C GLY A 224 -0.74 -20.29 -1.41
N LYS A 225 0.32 -21.09 -1.32
CA LYS A 225 0.25 -22.49 -0.92
C LYS A 225 -0.54 -22.68 0.38
N GLY A 226 -1.40 -23.68 0.40
CA GLY A 226 -2.24 -24.01 1.55
C GLY A 226 -3.39 -23.02 1.81
N GLY A 227 -3.71 -22.14 0.85
CA GLY A 227 -4.78 -21.16 1.01
C GLY A 227 -4.39 -19.95 1.85
N ARG A 228 -3.08 -19.70 2.05
CA ARG A 228 -2.60 -18.54 2.78
C ARG A 228 -2.83 -17.25 1.98
N ALA A 229 -3.36 -16.22 2.65
CA ALA A 229 -3.48 -14.89 2.06
C ALA A 229 -2.11 -14.17 2.06
N TRP A 230 -1.83 -13.48 0.94
CA TRP A 230 -0.64 -12.66 0.75
C TRP A 230 -1.06 -11.30 0.23
N ILE A 231 -0.43 -10.25 0.74
CA ILE A 231 -0.57 -8.88 0.27
C ILE A 231 0.74 -8.41 -0.34
N ILE A 232 0.66 -7.73 -1.49
CA ILE A 232 1.79 -7.30 -2.32
C ILE A 232 1.59 -5.86 -2.78
N ASP A 233 2.66 -5.20 -3.24
CA ASP A 233 2.61 -3.86 -3.85
C ASP A 233 1.98 -2.78 -2.94
N PRO A 234 2.46 -2.62 -1.70
CA PRO A 234 1.86 -1.69 -0.75
C PRO A 234 2.32 -0.25 -0.93
N ALA A 235 1.50 0.67 -0.42
CA ALA A 235 1.79 2.09 -0.17
C ALA A 235 1.68 2.40 1.33
N VAL A 236 2.55 1.81 2.14
CA VAL A 236 2.42 1.67 3.60
C VAL A 236 2.43 3.00 4.34
N TYR A 237 1.55 3.12 5.32
CA TYR A 237 1.56 4.17 6.33
C TYR A 237 0.77 3.74 7.58
N VAL A 238 0.88 4.52 8.65
CA VAL A 238 0.04 4.36 9.86
C VAL A 238 -1.13 5.32 9.77
N GLY A 239 -2.36 4.77 9.80
CA GLY A 239 -3.59 5.53 9.57
C GLY A 239 -4.83 4.88 10.18
N ASP A 240 -6.01 5.22 9.65
CA ASP A 240 -7.28 4.58 9.98
C ASP A 240 -7.51 3.34 9.11
N PHE A 241 -7.74 2.19 9.74
CA PHE A 241 -7.99 0.92 9.06
C PHE A 241 -9.18 0.96 8.07
N GLU A 242 -10.10 1.89 8.25
CA GLU A 242 -11.23 2.06 7.32
C GLU A 242 -10.76 2.44 5.91
N ALA A 243 -9.58 3.05 5.76
CA ALA A 243 -9.01 3.38 4.44
C ALA A 243 -8.67 2.10 3.63
N ASP A 244 -8.04 1.10 4.25
CA ASP A 244 -7.79 -0.19 3.59
C ASP A 244 -9.11 -0.94 3.31
N LEU A 245 -10.06 -0.92 4.25
CA LEU A 245 -11.38 -1.53 4.02
C LEU A 245 -12.13 -0.88 2.85
N ALA A 246 -12.06 0.44 2.70
CA ALA A 246 -12.67 1.15 1.58
C ALA A 246 -12.06 0.68 0.26
N MET A 247 -10.73 0.57 0.19
CA MET A 247 -10.01 0.11 -0.99
C MET A 247 -10.38 -1.32 -1.40
N THR A 248 -10.65 -2.23 -0.44
CA THR A 248 -11.13 -3.59 -0.74
C THR A 248 -12.49 -3.63 -1.44
N GLN A 249 -13.23 -2.52 -1.46
CA GLN A 249 -14.57 -2.43 -2.04
C GLN A 249 -14.61 -1.65 -3.36
N MET A 250 -13.58 -0.87 -3.65
CA MET A 250 -13.58 0.12 -4.74
C MET A 250 -13.61 -0.53 -6.13
N PHE A 251 -12.77 -1.55 -6.37
CA PHE A 251 -12.65 -2.26 -7.65
C PHE A 251 -13.23 -3.68 -7.63
N GLY A 252 -14.33 -3.85 -6.92
CA GLY A 252 -14.99 -5.13 -6.73
C GLY A 252 -14.90 -5.59 -5.28
N ARG A 253 -16.05 -5.52 -4.62
CA ARG A 253 -16.20 -5.88 -3.22
C ARG A 253 -15.79 -7.34 -2.98
N LEU A 254 -15.01 -7.59 -1.94
CA LEU A 254 -14.70 -8.93 -1.47
C LEU A 254 -15.97 -9.63 -0.92
N PRO A 255 -15.99 -10.98 -0.83
CA PRO A 255 -17.12 -11.71 -0.27
C PRO A 255 -17.46 -11.29 1.16
N GLU A 256 -18.76 -11.28 1.50
CA GLU A 256 -19.25 -10.81 2.82
C GLU A 256 -18.60 -11.54 4.00
N ARG A 257 -18.27 -12.81 3.85
CA ARG A 257 -17.58 -13.60 4.88
C ARG A 257 -16.19 -13.07 5.26
N PHE A 258 -15.52 -12.34 4.34
CA PHE A 258 -14.28 -11.61 4.67
C PHE A 258 -14.57 -10.48 5.68
N TYR A 259 -15.58 -9.65 5.40
CA TYR A 259 -15.93 -8.54 6.29
C TYR A 259 -16.51 -9.01 7.62
N ALA A 260 -17.27 -10.10 7.62
CA ALA A 260 -17.79 -10.71 8.84
C ALA A 260 -16.64 -11.18 9.75
N ALA A 261 -15.68 -11.90 9.21
CA ALA A 261 -14.51 -12.36 9.96
C ALA A 261 -13.60 -11.19 10.41
N TYR A 262 -13.45 -10.16 9.60
CA TYR A 262 -12.75 -8.94 10.01
C TYR A 262 -13.43 -8.27 11.21
N ASP A 263 -14.78 -8.12 11.17
CA ASP A 263 -15.62 -7.50 12.18
C ASP A 263 -15.56 -8.25 13.54
N GLU A 264 -15.34 -9.57 13.53
CA GLU A 264 -15.16 -10.38 14.74
C GLU A 264 -13.92 -9.97 15.55
N VAL A 265 -12.85 -9.56 14.90
CA VAL A 265 -11.57 -9.17 15.52
C VAL A 265 -11.48 -7.67 15.71
N ASN A 266 -11.93 -6.90 14.71
CA ASN A 266 -11.89 -5.45 14.71
C ASN A 266 -13.28 -4.90 14.33
N PRO A 267 -14.17 -4.67 15.32
CA PRO A 267 -15.54 -4.24 15.08
C PRO A 267 -15.65 -2.96 14.25
N ILE A 268 -16.49 -3.00 13.22
CA ILE A 268 -16.71 -1.90 12.29
C ILE A 268 -17.99 -1.16 12.71
N ASP A 269 -17.89 0.15 12.94
CA ASP A 269 -19.05 1.03 13.04
C ASP A 269 -19.74 1.13 11.67
N LYS A 270 -20.57 0.15 11.33
CA LYS A 270 -21.15 -0.01 9.98
C LYS A 270 -21.88 1.24 9.49
N ARG A 271 -22.58 1.96 10.38
CA ARG A 271 -23.34 3.17 10.02
C ARG A 271 -22.39 4.33 9.73
N GLY A 272 -21.46 4.61 10.63
CA GLY A 272 -20.49 5.68 10.47
C GLY A 272 -19.52 5.40 9.32
N TYR A 273 -19.04 4.15 9.19
CA TYR A 273 -18.18 3.75 8.09
C TYR A 273 -18.81 3.96 6.71
N ALA A 274 -20.11 3.65 6.55
CA ALA A 274 -20.82 3.89 5.30
C ALA A 274 -20.82 5.37 4.87
N GLN A 275 -20.76 6.28 5.84
CA GLN A 275 -20.65 7.72 5.59
C GLN A 275 -19.21 8.14 5.28
N ARG A 276 -18.21 7.57 5.96
CA ARG A 276 -16.78 7.93 5.79
C ARG A 276 -16.13 7.31 4.57
N LYS A 277 -16.60 6.12 4.17
CA LYS A 277 -16.01 5.33 3.08
C LYS A 277 -15.73 6.13 1.80
N ASN A 278 -16.70 6.94 1.37
CA ASN A 278 -16.56 7.72 0.15
C ASN A 278 -15.39 8.73 0.22
N LEU A 279 -15.06 9.24 1.41
CA LEU A 279 -13.89 10.11 1.57
C LEU A 279 -12.59 9.35 1.43
N TYR A 280 -12.53 8.10 1.92
CA TYR A 280 -11.38 7.22 1.67
C TYR A 280 -11.28 6.85 0.19
N ASP A 281 -12.40 6.55 -0.47
CA ASP A 281 -12.43 6.31 -1.91
C ASP A 281 -11.97 7.55 -2.70
N LEU A 282 -12.29 8.77 -2.24
CA LEU A 282 -11.90 10.02 -2.91
C LEU A 282 -10.38 10.13 -3.09
N TYR A 283 -9.58 9.76 -2.08
CA TYR A 283 -8.13 9.75 -2.20
C TYR A 283 -7.66 8.88 -3.37
N GLN A 284 -8.17 7.67 -3.45
CA GLN A 284 -7.81 6.71 -4.50
C GLN A 284 -8.29 7.15 -5.88
N LEU A 285 -9.53 7.69 -5.96
CA LEU A 285 -10.07 8.21 -7.22
C LEU A 285 -9.26 9.40 -7.76
N LEU A 286 -8.84 10.30 -6.88
CA LEU A 286 -7.99 11.42 -7.27
C LEU A 286 -6.60 10.95 -7.70
N ASN A 287 -6.01 9.97 -7.02
CA ASN A 287 -4.76 9.36 -7.45
C ASN A 287 -4.89 8.73 -8.85
N HIS A 288 -5.95 7.96 -9.11
CA HIS A 288 -6.20 7.38 -10.43
C HIS A 288 -6.47 8.47 -11.50
N LEU A 289 -7.17 9.54 -11.15
CA LEU A 289 -7.35 10.70 -12.04
C LEU A 289 -5.99 11.32 -12.42
N ASN A 290 -5.11 11.49 -11.45
CA ASN A 290 -3.79 12.08 -11.66
C ASN A 290 -2.87 11.18 -12.50
N LEU A 291 -2.96 9.85 -12.34
CA LEU A 291 -2.15 8.88 -13.07
C LEU A 291 -2.69 8.52 -14.45
N PHE A 292 -4.01 8.29 -14.55
CA PHE A 292 -4.63 7.67 -15.73
C PHE A 292 -5.61 8.58 -16.48
N GLY A 293 -5.83 9.82 -15.99
CA GLY A 293 -6.63 10.82 -16.68
C GLY A 293 -8.13 10.79 -16.37
N SER A 294 -8.89 11.51 -17.20
CA SER A 294 -10.26 11.98 -16.92
C SER A 294 -11.34 10.90 -16.71
N THR A 295 -11.04 9.63 -16.95
CA THR A 295 -11.99 8.52 -16.70
C THR A 295 -12.52 8.51 -15.26
N TYR A 296 -11.69 8.93 -14.30
CA TYR A 296 -12.01 8.95 -12.87
C TYR A 296 -12.58 10.30 -12.38
N LEU A 297 -12.60 11.34 -13.25
CA LEU A 297 -13.00 12.70 -12.89
C LEU A 297 -14.41 12.76 -12.32
N ARG A 298 -15.37 12.15 -13.03
CA ARG A 298 -16.78 12.21 -12.62
C ARG A 298 -17.00 11.66 -11.21
N SER A 299 -16.45 10.49 -10.93
CA SER A 299 -16.60 9.86 -9.61
C SER A 299 -15.99 10.71 -8.48
N GLY A 300 -14.80 11.29 -8.70
CA GLY A 300 -14.19 12.21 -7.73
C GLY A 300 -15.02 13.47 -7.52
N VAL A 301 -15.52 14.10 -8.58
CA VAL A 301 -16.38 15.30 -8.51
C VAL A 301 -17.70 15.00 -7.81
N ASP A 302 -18.33 13.84 -8.07
CA ASP A 302 -19.57 13.44 -7.41
C ASP A 302 -19.39 13.32 -5.88
N ILE A 303 -18.28 12.76 -5.42
CA ILE A 303 -17.95 12.68 -3.98
C ILE A 303 -17.72 14.09 -3.40
N ILE A 304 -16.92 14.94 -4.06
CA ILE A 304 -16.70 16.31 -3.60
C ILE A 304 -18.03 17.05 -3.45
N ASN A 305 -18.93 16.91 -4.43
CA ASN A 305 -20.26 17.55 -4.40
C ASN A 305 -21.14 17.02 -3.26
N MET A 306 -21.04 15.72 -2.95
CA MET A 306 -21.83 15.09 -1.88
C MET A 306 -21.53 15.72 -0.52
N TYR A 307 -20.26 15.98 -0.21
CA TYR A 307 -19.83 16.48 1.10
C TYR A 307 -19.79 18.01 1.17
N ALA A 308 -19.58 18.71 0.07
CA ALA A 308 -19.55 20.18 0.06
C ALA A 308 -20.94 20.86 0.08
N GLY A 309 -22.01 20.09 0.04
CA GLY A 309 -23.40 20.60 0.04
C GLY A 309 -24.07 20.71 1.43
N VAL A 310 -23.36 20.33 2.50
CA VAL A 310 -23.93 20.27 3.87
C VAL A 310 -23.45 21.42 4.75
N CYS A 311 -22.69 22.37 4.20
CA CYS A 311 -22.23 23.59 4.90
C CYS A 311 -22.93 24.83 4.41
#